data_0f7e5160ff31cfe860a78399445c51a7
#
_entry.id   0f7e5160ff31cfe860a78399445c51a7
#
_cell.length_a   1.000
_cell.length_b   1.000
_cell.length_c   1.000
_cell.angle_alpha   90.00
_cell.angle_beta   90.00
_cell.angle_gamma   90.00
#
_symmetry.space_group_name_H-M   'P 1'
#
loop_
_entity.id
_entity.type
_entity.pdbx_description
1 polymer ?
#
loop_
_entity_poly.entity_id
_entity_poly.type
_entity_poly.pdbx_seq_one_letter_code
_entity_poly.pdbx_strand_id
1 'polypeptide(L)'
;RPIELLAGKLAPDGLKLAGKPFSLLRDDERAGMEGQHWFKKNGYYYLIYATGGCCGPDSDYAVAVARSKKLEGPYEKYEGNPILHGSGEIQSIGHGTLTTTPDGRMFYLCHAYTEGSDFFLGRQPHLQELRFGEDNWTYFVTGEYARLTQPMPFAGCVQEPVTGFFDNFAGPDLRPE
;
A
#
# COMPACT_ATOMS: atom_id res chain seq x y z
N ARG A 1 4.48 -7.35 -18.10
CA ARG A 1 3.95 -6.85 -16.82
C ARG A 1 2.43 -6.70 -16.92
N PRO A 2 1.65 -6.98 -15.85
CA PRO A 2 0.20 -6.83 -15.89
C PRO A 2 -0.19 -5.36 -16.09
N ILE A 3 -1.20 -5.17 -16.96
CA ILE A 3 -1.78 -3.84 -17.27
C ILE A 3 -3.24 -3.77 -16.84
N GLU A 4 -3.71 -4.78 -16.10
CA GLU A 4 -5.11 -4.91 -15.73
C GLU A 4 -5.24 -5.54 -14.35
N LEU A 5 -6.13 -4.98 -13.53
CA LEU A 5 -6.58 -5.55 -12.27
C LEU A 5 -7.92 -6.23 -12.49
N LEU A 6 -8.00 -7.50 -12.14
CA LEU A 6 -9.21 -8.29 -12.25
C LEU A 6 -9.87 -8.45 -10.86
N ALA A 7 -11.19 -8.47 -10.84
CA ALA A 7 -11.96 -8.85 -9.67
C ALA A 7 -12.89 -10.02 -9.98
N GLY A 8 -13.25 -10.78 -8.96
CA GLY A 8 -14.19 -11.89 -9.08
C GLY A 8 -15.05 -12.01 -7.83
N LYS A 9 -16.33 -12.25 -8.04
CA LYS A 9 -17.25 -12.53 -6.94
C LYS A 9 -16.98 -13.94 -6.39
N LEU A 10 -16.91 -14.06 -5.07
CA LEU A 10 -16.82 -15.36 -4.41
C LEU A 10 -18.20 -15.98 -4.21
N ALA A 11 -18.25 -17.29 -4.24
CA ALA A 11 -19.41 -18.05 -3.76
C ALA A 11 -19.64 -17.80 -2.25
N PRO A 12 -20.85 -18.06 -1.71
CA PRO A 12 -21.14 -17.78 -0.31
C PRO A 12 -20.21 -18.48 0.69
N ASP A 13 -19.63 -19.60 0.32
CA ASP A 13 -18.65 -20.35 1.10
C ASP A 13 -17.22 -19.76 1.05
N GLY A 14 -16.98 -18.77 0.15
CA GLY A 14 -15.67 -18.14 -0.04
C GLY A 14 -14.62 -19.00 -0.75
N LEU A 15 -14.93 -20.25 -1.11
CA LEU A 15 -13.95 -21.22 -1.58
C LEU A 15 -13.76 -21.25 -3.10
N LYS A 16 -14.63 -20.59 -3.86
CA LYS A 16 -14.56 -20.56 -5.34
C LYS A 16 -15.17 -19.28 -5.89
N LEU A 17 -14.85 -18.97 -7.14
CA LEU A 17 -15.50 -17.89 -7.87
C LEU A 17 -16.96 -18.24 -8.19
N ALA A 18 -17.88 -17.29 -7.99
CA ALA A 18 -19.30 -17.40 -8.35
C ALA A 18 -19.58 -16.95 -9.81
N GLY A 19 -18.56 -16.83 -10.63
CA GLY A 19 -18.67 -16.42 -12.02
C GLY A 19 -17.29 -16.17 -12.64
N LYS A 20 -17.29 -15.59 -13.82
CA LYS A 20 -16.03 -15.21 -14.47
C LYS A 20 -15.47 -13.94 -13.82
N PRO A 21 -14.14 -13.84 -13.66
CA PRO A 21 -13.50 -12.57 -13.33
C PRO A 21 -13.84 -11.48 -14.36
N PHE A 22 -13.85 -10.25 -13.91
CA PHE A 22 -14.08 -9.08 -14.76
C PHE A 22 -12.98 -8.04 -14.56
N SER A 23 -12.77 -7.21 -15.56
CA SER A 23 -11.82 -6.09 -15.47
C SER A 23 -12.33 -5.05 -14.49
N LEU A 24 -11.52 -4.75 -13.48
CA LEU A 24 -11.80 -3.71 -12.50
C LEU A 24 -11.17 -2.39 -12.92
N LEU A 25 -9.92 -2.44 -13.35
CA LEU A 25 -9.14 -1.30 -13.80
C LEU A 25 -8.10 -1.76 -14.82
N ARG A 26 -7.94 -0.98 -15.88
CA ARG A 26 -6.92 -1.20 -16.92
C ARG A 26 -6.08 0.07 -17.08
N ASP A 27 -4.78 -0.11 -17.20
CA ASP A 27 -3.83 0.97 -17.46
C ASP A 27 -2.77 0.52 -18.48
N ASP A 28 -2.95 0.94 -19.72
CA ASP A 28 -2.03 0.61 -20.82
C ASP A 28 -0.76 1.46 -20.80
N GLU A 29 -0.76 2.58 -20.07
CA GLU A 29 0.39 3.49 -19.95
C GLU A 29 1.35 3.07 -18.85
N ARG A 30 0.83 2.46 -17.77
CA ARG A 30 1.60 2.05 -16.60
C ARG A 30 1.46 0.56 -16.32
N ALA A 31 2.32 -0.22 -16.95
CA ALA A 31 2.39 -1.65 -16.71
C ALA A 31 2.93 -1.99 -15.31
N GLY A 32 2.64 -3.21 -14.84
CA GLY A 32 3.09 -3.70 -13.55
C GLY A 32 2.07 -3.46 -12.42
N MET A 33 0.79 -3.38 -12.76
CA MET A 33 -0.29 -3.19 -11.78
C MET A 33 -0.45 -4.41 -10.88
N GLU A 34 -0.29 -4.20 -9.58
CA GLU A 34 -0.46 -5.26 -8.56
C GLU A 34 -0.67 -4.66 -7.17
N GLY A 35 -0.66 -5.49 -6.13
CA GLY A 35 -0.67 -5.06 -4.74
C GLY A 35 -1.82 -4.15 -4.35
N GLN A 36 -2.99 -4.42 -4.92
CA GLN A 36 -4.16 -3.58 -4.74
C GLN A 36 -4.78 -3.73 -3.35
N HIS A 37 -5.11 -2.60 -2.76
CA HIS A 37 -5.93 -2.51 -1.56
C HIS A 37 -7.24 -1.76 -1.86
N TRP A 38 -8.34 -2.35 -1.47
CA TRP A 38 -9.68 -1.88 -1.77
C TRP A 38 -10.38 -1.39 -0.49
N PHE A 39 -10.92 -0.18 -0.49
CA PHE A 39 -11.64 0.36 0.66
C PHE A 39 -12.73 1.35 0.24
N LYS A 40 -13.65 1.67 1.18
CA LYS A 40 -14.72 2.63 0.97
C LYS A 40 -14.56 3.83 1.90
N LYS A 41 -14.61 5.03 1.35
CA LYS A 41 -14.57 6.30 2.11
C LYS A 41 -15.31 7.39 1.34
N ASN A 42 -15.95 8.33 2.06
CA ASN A 42 -16.61 9.51 1.49
C ASN A 42 -17.55 9.21 0.30
N GLY A 43 -18.24 8.06 0.34
CA GLY A 43 -19.15 7.64 -0.74
C GLY A 43 -18.50 7.12 -2.01
N TYR A 44 -17.19 6.90 -1.99
CA TYR A 44 -16.44 6.25 -3.08
C TYR A 44 -15.84 4.93 -2.63
N TYR A 45 -15.65 4.02 -3.58
CA TYR A 45 -14.76 2.89 -3.51
C TYR A 45 -13.42 3.31 -4.09
N TYR A 46 -12.36 3.14 -3.33
CA TYR A 46 -10.99 3.42 -3.75
C TYR A 46 -10.23 2.14 -3.98
N LEU A 47 -9.35 2.22 -4.95
CA LEU A 47 -8.39 1.19 -5.29
C LEU A 47 -7.02 1.85 -5.25
N ILE A 48 -6.25 1.57 -4.20
CA ILE A 48 -4.82 1.93 -4.15
C ILE A 48 -4.05 0.71 -4.64
N TYR A 49 -3.16 0.91 -5.57
CA TYR A 49 -2.39 -0.16 -6.19
C TYR A 49 -0.96 0.28 -6.49
N ALA A 50 -0.10 -0.68 -6.65
CA ALA A 50 1.25 -0.43 -7.11
C ALA A 50 1.34 -0.57 -8.63
N THR A 51 2.29 0.14 -9.22
CA THR A 51 2.57 0.15 -10.66
C THR A 51 4.07 0.26 -10.90
N GLY A 52 4.54 -0.18 -12.05
CA GLY A 52 5.95 -0.19 -12.40
C GLY A 52 6.66 -1.50 -12.06
N GLY A 53 7.97 -1.51 -12.11
CA GLY A 53 8.81 -2.66 -11.78
C GLY A 53 9.13 -2.71 -10.30
N CYS A 54 8.75 -3.79 -9.62
CA CYS A 54 8.83 -3.90 -8.17
C CYS A 54 10.25 -4.04 -7.61
N CYS A 55 11.18 -4.52 -8.41
CA CYS A 55 12.32 -5.22 -7.84
C CYS A 55 13.59 -4.90 -8.59
N GLY A 56 14.71 -4.80 -7.85
CA GLY A 56 16.02 -4.55 -8.41
C GLY A 56 16.42 -3.06 -8.42
N PRO A 57 17.64 -2.79 -8.83
CA PRO A 57 18.23 -1.45 -8.75
C PRO A 57 17.56 -0.43 -9.67
N ASP A 58 16.98 -0.87 -10.79
CA ASP A 58 16.30 -0.02 -11.77
C ASP A 58 14.78 0.01 -11.57
N SER A 59 14.31 -0.26 -10.35
CA SER A 59 12.89 -0.28 -10.03
C SER A 59 12.27 1.11 -10.05
N ASP A 60 11.15 1.23 -10.78
CA ASP A 60 10.31 2.43 -10.86
C ASP A 60 8.97 2.25 -10.11
N TYR A 61 8.93 1.32 -9.17
CA TYR A 61 7.73 0.96 -8.41
C TYR A 61 7.17 2.16 -7.65
N ALA A 62 5.88 2.39 -7.79
CA ALA A 62 5.20 3.55 -7.25
C ALA A 62 3.74 3.20 -6.88
N VAL A 63 3.09 4.08 -6.11
CA VAL A 63 1.70 3.91 -5.67
C VAL A 63 0.78 4.78 -6.50
N ALA A 64 -0.27 4.19 -7.04
CA ALA A 64 -1.33 4.86 -7.77
C ALA A 64 -2.69 4.65 -7.12
N VAL A 65 -3.67 5.48 -7.47
CA VAL A 65 -5.03 5.41 -6.96
C VAL A 65 -6.06 5.59 -8.06
N ALA A 66 -7.16 4.85 -7.91
CA ALA A 66 -8.39 5.04 -8.67
C ALA A 66 -9.60 5.00 -7.75
N ARG A 67 -10.73 5.58 -8.17
CA ARG A 67 -11.97 5.58 -7.39
C ARG A 67 -13.19 5.33 -8.25
N SER A 68 -14.26 4.85 -7.63
CA SER A 68 -15.56 4.66 -8.27
C SER A 68 -16.71 4.89 -7.29
N LYS A 69 -17.88 5.26 -7.80
CA LYS A 69 -19.14 5.27 -7.02
C LYS A 69 -19.73 3.87 -6.84
N LYS A 70 -19.26 2.88 -7.62
CA LYS A 70 -19.72 1.50 -7.58
C LYS A 70 -18.55 0.56 -7.35
N LEU A 71 -18.81 -0.53 -6.64
CA LEU A 71 -17.79 -1.52 -6.30
C LEU A 71 -17.14 -2.14 -7.55
N GLU A 72 -17.95 -2.42 -8.56
CA GLU A 72 -17.50 -3.03 -9.81
C GLU A 72 -16.98 -2.00 -10.83
N GLY A 73 -16.99 -0.72 -10.48
CA GLY A 73 -16.54 0.34 -11.38
C GLY A 73 -17.66 0.99 -12.22
N PRO A 74 -17.32 1.71 -13.29
CA PRO A 74 -15.95 1.97 -13.76
C PRO A 74 -15.14 2.79 -12.76
N TYR A 75 -13.84 2.54 -12.70
CA TYR A 75 -12.91 3.28 -11.87
C TYR A 75 -12.27 4.42 -12.66
N GLU A 76 -12.31 5.61 -12.08
CA GLU A 76 -11.61 6.80 -12.54
C GLU A 76 -10.19 6.78 -11.96
N LYS A 77 -9.16 6.83 -12.81
CA LYS A 77 -7.77 6.99 -12.37
C LYS A 77 -7.53 8.44 -11.97
N TYR A 78 -6.77 8.64 -10.91
CA TYR A 78 -6.32 9.99 -10.57
C TYR A 78 -5.36 10.51 -11.63
N GLU A 79 -5.59 11.73 -12.11
CA GLU A 79 -4.79 12.35 -13.17
C GLU A 79 -3.32 12.54 -12.75
N GLY A 80 -3.09 12.85 -11.46
CA GLY A 80 -1.76 13.00 -10.87
C GLY A 80 -1.09 11.71 -10.43
N ASN A 81 -1.53 10.54 -10.91
CA ASN A 81 -0.82 9.28 -10.61
C ASN A 81 0.58 9.22 -11.20
N PRO A 82 1.53 8.60 -10.48
CA PRO A 82 1.43 8.00 -9.15
C PRO A 82 1.40 9.05 -8.03
N ILE A 83 0.70 8.71 -6.94
CA ILE A 83 0.56 9.57 -5.77
C ILE A 83 1.69 9.41 -4.75
N LEU A 84 2.55 8.40 -4.91
CA LEU A 84 3.74 8.19 -4.09
C LEU A 84 4.84 7.52 -4.91
N HIS A 85 5.98 8.17 -4.94
CA HIS A 85 7.21 7.71 -5.58
C HIS A 85 8.29 7.40 -4.56
N GLY A 86 9.32 6.69 -4.99
CA GLY A 86 10.61 6.69 -4.30
C GLY A 86 11.24 8.08 -4.25
N SER A 87 12.22 8.24 -3.40
CA SER A 87 12.99 9.48 -3.20
C SER A 87 14.47 9.15 -3.19
N GLY A 88 15.33 10.14 -2.82
CA GLY A 88 16.73 9.87 -2.51
C GLY A 88 16.96 9.08 -1.22
N GLU A 89 15.92 8.81 -0.43
CA GLU A 89 15.98 8.06 0.84
C GLU A 89 15.33 6.67 0.71
N ILE A 90 14.38 6.52 -0.21
CA ILE A 90 13.53 5.32 -0.35
C ILE A 90 13.35 5.00 -1.84
N GLN A 91 13.60 3.77 -2.23
CA GLN A 91 13.42 3.31 -3.59
C GLN A 91 12.36 2.22 -3.67
N SER A 92 11.60 2.18 -4.78
CA SER A 92 10.72 1.06 -5.08
C SER A 92 9.58 0.88 -4.07
N ILE A 93 8.85 1.96 -3.75
CA ILE A 93 7.78 1.93 -2.74
C ILE A 93 6.44 1.49 -3.32
N GLY A 94 5.78 0.55 -2.67
CA GLY A 94 4.46 0.08 -3.10
C GLY A 94 3.97 -1.17 -2.38
N HIS A 95 2.93 -1.78 -2.96
CA HIS A 95 2.30 -3.03 -2.52
C HIS A 95 1.95 -3.01 -1.04
N GLY A 96 1.08 -2.10 -0.65
CA GLY A 96 0.71 -1.89 0.73
C GLY A 96 -0.77 -2.07 1.02
N THR A 97 -1.09 -1.87 2.27
CA THR A 97 -2.45 -1.88 2.80
C THR A 97 -2.69 -0.68 3.71
N LEU A 98 -3.94 -0.27 3.86
CA LEU A 98 -4.32 0.80 4.78
C LEU A 98 -4.57 0.25 6.17
N THR A 99 -4.14 1.02 7.16
CA THR A 99 -4.52 0.87 8.55
C THR A 99 -5.00 2.20 9.10
N THR A 100 -5.73 2.16 10.21
CA THR A 100 -6.32 3.36 10.84
C THR A 100 -5.98 3.37 12.31
N THR A 101 -5.52 4.49 12.81
CA THR A 101 -5.30 4.71 14.25
C THR A 101 -6.62 4.90 14.98
N PRO A 102 -6.67 4.74 16.31
CA PRO A 102 -7.88 4.95 17.10
C PRO A 102 -8.49 6.35 16.97
N ASP A 103 -7.68 7.38 16.69
CA ASP A 103 -8.11 8.75 16.43
C ASP A 103 -8.53 9.01 14.96
N GLY A 104 -8.55 7.96 14.14
CA GLY A 104 -9.07 8.00 12.77
C GLY A 104 -8.08 8.45 11.69
N ARG A 105 -6.81 8.65 12.01
CA ARG A 105 -5.77 8.90 11.00
C ARG A 105 -5.53 7.63 10.19
N MET A 106 -5.27 7.80 8.90
CA MET A 106 -5.03 6.68 7.98
C MET A 106 -3.56 6.59 7.60
N PHE A 107 -3.04 5.39 7.57
CA PHE A 107 -1.67 5.10 7.16
C PHE A 107 -1.64 3.97 6.13
N TYR A 108 -0.75 4.12 5.18
CA TYR A 108 -0.43 3.10 4.18
C TYR A 108 0.84 2.37 4.61
N LEU A 109 0.70 1.13 5.02
CA LEU A 109 1.82 0.23 5.34
C LEU A 109 2.22 -0.49 4.05
N CYS A 110 3.40 -0.26 3.59
CA CYS A 110 3.94 -0.79 2.34
C CYS A 110 5.39 -1.22 2.51
N HIS A 111 6.03 -1.64 1.44
CA HIS A 111 7.46 -1.98 1.47
C HIS A 111 8.25 -1.14 0.46
N ALA A 112 9.53 -0.97 0.75
CA ALA A 112 10.50 -0.29 -0.12
C ALA A 112 11.92 -0.69 0.25
N TYR A 113 12.89 -0.34 -0.60
CA TYR A 113 14.30 -0.34 -0.23
C TYR A 113 14.65 0.98 0.43
N THR A 114 15.38 0.93 1.54
CA THR A 114 15.96 2.12 2.15
C THR A 114 17.29 2.42 1.46
N GLU A 115 17.51 3.68 1.07
CA GLU A 115 18.75 4.12 0.43
C GLU A 115 19.95 3.86 1.35
N GLY A 116 21.05 3.39 0.77
CA GLY A 116 22.26 3.01 1.52
C GLY A 116 22.13 1.70 2.29
N SER A 117 20.97 1.02 2.27
CA SER A 117 20.86 -0.35 2.77
C SER A 117 21.44 -1.33 1.77
N ASP A 118 22.02 -2.43 2.26
CA ASP A 118 22.45 -3.51 1.39
C ASP A 118 21.24 -4.11 0.66
N PHE A 119 21.38 -4.30 -0.65
CA PHE A 119 20.35 -4.96 -1.48
C PHE A 119 19.92 -6.32 -0.91
N PHE A 120 20.83 -7.04 -0.26
CA PHE A 120 20.53 -8.32 0.38
C PHE A 120 19.60 -8.22 1.60
N LEU A 121 19.46 -7.06 2.22
CA LEU A 121 18.45 -6.84 3.26
C LEU A 121 17.03 -6.86 2.70
N GLY A 122 16.89 -6.73 1.38
CA GLY A 122 15.61 -6.71 0.71
C GLY A 122 14.81 -5.45 1.02
N ARG A 123 13.50 -5.53 0.78
CA ARG A 123 12.57 -4.44 1.04
C ARG A 123 12.14 -4.41 2.51
N GLN A 124 12.18 -3.24 3.11
CA GLN A 124 11.77 -3.02 4.50
C GLN A 124 10.32 -2.48 4.55
N PRO A 125 9.60 -2.66 5.68
CA PRO A 125 8.29 -2.05 5.88
C PRO A 125 8.42 -0.53 6.07
N HIS A 126 7.53 0.20 5.39
CA HIS A 126 7.40 1.65 5.49
C HIS A 126 5.96 2.04 5.81
N LEU A 127 5.81 3.08 6.63
CA LEU A 127 4.51 3.62 6.99
C LEU A 127 4.41 5.06 6.49
N GLN A 128 3.38 5.39 5.70
CA GLN A 128 3.16 6.71 5.14
C GLN A 128 1.75 7.20 5.49
N GLU A 129 1.61 8.38 6.09
CA GLU A 129 0.30 8.93 6.42
C GLU A 129 -0.43 9.39 5.16
N LEU A 130 -1.69 8.94 5.02
CA LEU A 130 -2.56 9.24 3.89
C LEU A 130 -3.76 10.06 4.35
N ARG A 131 -4.11 11.09 3.59
CA ARG A 131 -5.28 11.95 3.81
C ARG A 131 -6.10 12.12 2.54
N PHE A 132 -7.24 12.79 2.68
CA PHE A 132 -8.14 13.14 1.58
C PHE A 132 -8.16 14.64 1.38
N GLY A 133 -8.10 15.07 0.12
CA GLY A 133 -8.37 16.45 -0.28
C GLY A 133 -9.88 16.76 -0.27
N GLU A 134 -10.22 18.03 -0.46
CA GLU A 134 -11.60 18.50 -0.60
C GLU A 134 -12.30 17.89 -1.82
N ASP A 135 -11.55 17.53 -2.83
CA ASP A 135 -11.96 16.83 -4.05
C ASP A 135 -12.18 15.31 -3.86
N ASN A 136 -11.94 14.81 -2.63
CA ASN A 136 -11.97 13.40 -2.27
C ASN A 136 -10.93 12.53 -2.99
N TRP A 137 -9.84 13.09 -3.49
CA TRP A 137 -8.68 12.30 -3.84
C TRP A 137 -7.74 12.13 -2.65
N THR A 138 -6.98 11.05 -2.67
CA THR A 138 -6.01 10.74 -1.61
C THR A 138 -4.65 11.38 -1.92
N TYR A 139 -3.96 11.81 -0.88
CA TYR A 139 -2.58 12.27 -0.95
C TYR A 139 -1.80 11.82 0.28
N PHE A 140 -0.49 11.72 0.16
CA PHE A 140 0.39 11.44 1.29
C PHE A 140 0.84 12.75 1.95
N VAL A 141 0.87 12.77 3.27
CA VAL A 141 1.22 14.00 4.05
C VAL A 141 2.62 14.51 3.74
N THR A 142 3.53 13.61 3.37
CA THR A 142 4.91 13.93 2.96
C THR A 142 5.04 14.38 1.51
N GLY A 143 3.92 14.45 0.78
CA GLY A 143 3.89 14.76 -0.66
C GLY A 143 4.04 13.52 -1.54
N GLU A 144 4.38 13.74 -2.78
CA GLU A 144 4.49 12.70 -3.82
C GLU A 144 5.73 11.80 -3.65
N TYR A 145 6.70 12.22 -2.84
CA TYR A 145 7.94 11.48 -2.62
C TYR A 145 7.99 10.93 -1.20
N ALA A 146 8.23 9.64 -1.08
CA ALA A 146 8.33 8.97 0.21
C ALA A 146 9.47 9.54 1.08
N ARG A 147 9.25 9.54 2.41
CA ARG A 147 10.22 10.01 3.40
C ARG A 147 10.42 8.95 4.48
N LEU A 148 11.65 8.80 4.96
CA LEU A 148 11.95 7.97 6.12
C LEU A 148 11.38 8.58 7.40
N THR A 149 11.45 9.90 7.53
CA THR A 149 10.90 10.61 8.68
C THR A 149 9.42 10.89 8.48
N GLN A 150 8.61 10.39 9.39
CA GLN A 150 7.16 10.55 9.41
C GLN A 150 6.71 11.14 10.76
N PRO A 151 5.59 11.90 10.78
CA PRO A 151 4.94 12.24 12.05
C PRO A 151 4.55 10.96 12.80
N MET A 152 4.82 10.92 14.10
CA MET A 152 4.43 9.77 14.93
C MET A 152 2.93 9.47 14.79
N PRO A 153 2.54 8.22 14.55
CA PRO A 153 1.12 7.84 14.44
C PRO A 153 0.38 7.98 15.76
N PHE A 154 1.08 7.93 16.89
CA PHE A 154 0.52 8.04 18.24
C PHE A 154 1.23 9.14 19.02
N ALA A 155 0.47 10.07 19.61
CA ALA A 155 1.01 11.04 20.53
C ALA A 155 1.43 10.36 21.85
N GLY A 156 2.63 10.63 22.32
CA GLY A 156 3.12 10.19 23.63
C GLY A 156 3.57 8.73 23.73
N CYS A 157 3.68 7.99 22.65
CA CYS A 157 4.33 6.69 22.66
C CYS A 157 5.84 6.85 22.81
N VAL A 158 6.31 6.73 24.04
CA VAL A 158 7.73 6.41 24.29
C VAL A 158 7.84 4.89 24.15
N GLN A 159 8.32 4.42 23.01
CA GLN A 159 8.66 3.02 22.86
C GLN A 159 9.98 2.79 23.60
N GLU A 160 9.94 2.03 24.69
CA GLU A 160 11.17 1.48 25.24
C GLU A 160 11.81 0.58 24.18
N PRO A 161 13.10 0.70 23.90
CA PRO A 161 13.74 -0.16 22.93
C PRO A 161 13.57 -1.61 23.35
N VAL A 162 12.90 -2.41 22.53
CA VAL A 162 12.88 -3.85 22.67
C VAL A 162 14.30 -4.34 22.42
N THR A 163 15.00 -4.72 23.48
CA THR A 163 16.42 -5.10 23.46
C THR A 163 16.68 -6.46 22.79
N GLY A 164 15.63 -7.23 22.54
CA GLY A 164 15.68 -8.48 21.81
C GLY A 164 14.41 -9.30 22.03
N PHE A 165 13.98 -9.97 21.02
CA PHE A 165 12.97 -11.02 21.11
C PHE A 165 13.50 -12.23 20.33
N PHE A 166 13.55 -13.37 20.97
CA PHE A 166 13.91 -14.61 20.33
C PHE A 166 12.91 -15.70 20.69
N ASP A 167 12.31 -16.28 19.67
CA ASP A 167 11.48 -17.47 19.83
C ASP A 167 11.94 -18.54 18.84
N ASN A 168 12.30 -19.70 19.33
CA ASN A 168 12.70 -20.85 18.52
C ASN A 168 11.50 -21.72 18.07
N PHE A 169 10.29 -21.26 18.39
CA PHE A 169 9.03 -21.94 18.07
C PHE A 169 8.95 -23.39 18.58
N ALA A 170 9.69 -23.73 19.65
CA ALA A 170 9.71 -25.06 20.23
C ALA A 170 8.57 -25.32 21.22
N GLY A 171 7.71 -24.35 21.47
CA GLY A 171 6.57 -24.40 22.37
C GLY A 171 5.29 -23.85 21.75
N PRO A 172 4.12 -24.09 22.37
CA PRO A 172 2.84 -23.60 21.89
C PRO A 172 2.64 -22.09 22.13
N ASP A 173 3.44 -21.48 23.02
CA ASP A 173 3.32 -20.08 23.39
C ASP A 173 4.60 -19.32 23.06
N LEU A 174 4.47 -18.05 22.66
CA LEU A 174 5.58 -17.12 22.55
C LEU A 174 6.16 -16.89 23.96
N ARG A 175 7.47 -17.07 24.11
CA ARG A 175 8.15 -16.83 25.39
C ARG A 175 8.59 -15.37 25.46
N PRO A 176 8.03 -14.56 26.36
CA PRO A 176 8.65 -13.29 26.72
C PRO A 176 9.94 -13.60 27.49
N GLU A 177 11.06 -13.12 27.01
CA GLU A 177 12.29 -13.02 27.82
C GLU A 177 12.30 -11.72 28.61
#